data_7aa2f2807dea407c98beabed1f8fbf05
#
_entry.id   7aa2f2807dea407c98beabed1f8fbf05
#
_cell.length_a   1.000
_cell.length_b   1.000
_cell.length_c   1.000
_cell.angle_alpha   90.00
_cell.angle_beta   90.00
_cell.angle_gamma   90.00
#
_symmetry.space_group_name_H-M   'P 1'
#
loop_
_entity.id
_entity.type
_entity.pdbx_description
1 polymer ?
#
loop_
_entity_poly.entity_id
_entity_poly.type
_entity_poly.pdbx_seq_one_letter_code
_entity_poly.pdbx_strand_id
1 'polypeptide(L)'
;MSRPTVGQKAPSFSGPNQNGAPIDSQSFWGKKIVLYFYPKDDTPGCTAEACNLRDNYAMLQASGYVVLGVSADGVKSHDKFIHKYELPFDLLADEDKSIHTAYGTWVEKSMYGRKYMGTDRVTFVIDENGIISDVIEKVDTKNHTAQIIK
;
A
#
# COMPACT_ATOMS: atom_id res chain seq x y z
N MET A 1 -16.13 -6.69 7.23
CA MET A 1 -15.70 -6.80 5.83
C MET A 1 -14.60 -7.82 5.73
N SER A 2 -14.73 -8.73 4.81
CA SER A 2 -13.68 -9.72 4.61
C SER A 2 -12.60 -9.17 3.70
N ARG A 3 -11.37 -9.62 3.97
CA ARG A 3 -10.21 -9.28 3.17
C ARG A 3 -10.21 -10.11 1.89
N PRO A 4 -9.95 -9.52 0.71
CA PRO A 4 -9.84 -10.33 -0.51
C PRO A 4 -8.64 -11.27 -0.43
N THR A 5 -8.77 -12.43 -1.06
CA THR A 5 -7.77 -13.48 -1.06
C THR A 5 -7.25 -13.78 -2.45
N VAL A 6 -6.18 -14.55 -2.53
CA VAL A 6 -5.58 -14.97 -3.80
C VAL A 6 -6.63 -15.63 -4.70
N GLY A 7 -6.67 -15.22 -5.96
CA GLY A 7 -7.62 -15.72 -6.96
C GLY A 7 -8.88 -14.88 -7.08
N GLN A 8 -9.14 -13.99 -6.11
CA GLN A 8 -10.30 -13.10 -6.18
C GLN A 8 -9.98 -11.85 -6.99
N LYS A 9 -11.03 -11.26 -7.58
CA LYS A 9 -10.91 -9.97 -8.24
C LYS A 9 -10.57 -8.90 -7.20
N ALA A 10 -9.55 -8.08 -7.49
CA ALA A 10 -9.18 -6.98 -6.62
C ALA A 10 -10.30 -5.94 -6.59
N PRO A 11 -10.73 -5.48 -5.40
CA PRO A 11 -11.69 -4.38 -5.31
C PRO A 11 -11.18 -3.12 -6.02
N SER A 12 -12.05 -2.42 -6.72
CA SER A 12 -11.73 -1.11 -7.28
C SER A 12 -11.41 -0.14 -6.15
N PHE A 13 -10.50 0.78 -6.42
CA PHE A 13 -10.15 1.81 -5.44
C PHE A 13 -9.92 3.15 -6.13
N SER A 14 -10.14 4.22 -5.40
CA SER A 14 -9.81 5.58 -5.85
C SER A 14 -9.55 6.47 -4.65
N GLY A 15 -8.68 7.45 -4.81
CA GLY A 15 -8.36 8.40 -3.76
C GLY A 15 -7.28 9.36 -4.22
N PRO A 16 -7.03 10.46 -3.47
CA PRO A 16 -6.01 11.42 -3.85
C PRO A 16 -4.62 10.91 -3.50
N ASN A 17 -3.65 11.24 -4.35
CA ASN A 17 -2.25 10.99 -4.04
C ASN A 17 -1.65 12.15 -3.23
N GLN A 18 -0.34 12.17 -3.07
CA GLN A 18 0.40 13.19 -2.30
C GLN A 18 0.29 14.60 -2.87
N ASN A 19 -0.16 14.73 -4.11
CA ASN A 19 -0.37 16.03 -4.77
C ASN A 19 -1.85 16.42 -4.81
N GLY A 20 -2.72 15.61 -4.19
CA GLY A 20 -4.16 15.81 -4.27
C GLY A 20 -4.77 15.37 -5.60
N ALA A 21 -3.99 14.77 -6.48
CA ALA A 21 -4.48 14.30 -7.78
C ALA A 21 -5.24 12.97 -7.60
N PRO A 22 -6.40 12.80 -8.25
CA PRO A 22 -7.17 11.57 -8.12
C PRO A 22 -6.46 10.40 -8.79
N ILE A 23 -6.35 9.30 -8.06
CA ILE A 23 -5.80 8.04 -8.55
C ILE A 23 -6.95 7.03 -8.57
N ASP A 24 -7.14 6.38 -9.69
CA ASP A 24 -8.21 5.40 -9.88
C ASP A 24 -7.59 4.08 -10.35
N SER A 25 -8.01 2.97 -9.73
CA SER A 25 -7.48 1.64 -10.05
C SER A 25 -7.64 1.27 -11.52
N GLN A 26 -8.68 1.77 -12.19
CA GLN A 26 -8.90 1.49 -13.61
C GLN A 26 -7.74 1.96 -14.49
N SER A 27 -7.02 3.00 -14.08
CA SER A 27 -5.86 3.51 -14.82
C SER A 27 -4.69 2.53 -14.84
N PHE A 28 -4.70 1.53 -13.97
CA PHE A 28 -3.59 0.58 -13.81
C PHE A 28 -3.94 -0.84 -14.25
N TRP A 29 -5.19 -1.12 -14.60
CA TRP A 29 -5.55 -2.46 -15.09
C TRP A 29 -4.75 -2.76 -16.36
N GLY A 30 -4.18 -3.95 -16.43
CA GLY A 30 -3.22 -4.31 -17.47
C GLY A 30 -1.78 -4.27 -17.00
N LYS A 31 -1.54 -3.75 -15.78
CA LYS A 31 -0.24 -3.75 -15.12
C LYS A 31 -0.32 -4.52 -13.81
N LYS A 32 0.81 -5.01 -13.34
CA LYS A 32 0.91 -5.60 -12.00
C LYS A 32 0.97 -4.47 -10.98
N ILE A 33 0.20 -4.59 -9.90
CA ILE A 33 0.13 -3.56 -8.87
C ILE A 33 0.60 -4.15 -7.55
N VAL A 34 1.50 -3.44 -6.87
CA VAL A 34 1.84 -3.67 -5.47
C VAL A 34 1.08 -2.61 -4.68
N LEU A 35 0.01 -3.02 -4.01
CA LEU A 35 -0.81 -2.13 -3.19
C LEU A 35 -0.51 -2.45 -1.73
N TYR A 36 0.32 -1.61 -1.08
CA TYR A 36 0.72 -1.90 0.29
C TYR A 36 0.09 -0.91 1.27
N PHE A 37 -0.51 -1.48 2.31
CA PHE A 37 -1.13 -0.71 3.39
C PHE A 37 -0.16 -0.62 4.56
N TYR A 38 0.01 0.58 5.10
CA TYR A 38 0.92 0.81 6.22
C TYR A 38 0.30 1.78 7.23
N PRO A 39 0.66 1.67 8.52
CA PRO A 39 -0.04 2.41 9.57
C PRO A 39 0.14 3.93 9.57
N LYS A 40 1.36 4.44 9.33
CA LYS A 40 1.61 5.87 9.48
C LYS A 40 2.90 6.32 8.81
N ASP A 41 2.83 7.45 8.12
CA ASP A 41 4.00 8.08 7.48
C ASP A 41 5.10 8.37 8.51
N ASP A 42 6.34 8.20 8.06
CA ASP A 42 7.55 8.58 8.77
C ASP A 42 7.70 7.93 10.16
N THR A 43 7.20 6.71 10.29
CA THR A 43 7.48 5.84 11.44
C THR A 43 8.54 4.83 11.05
N PRO A 44 9.31 4.24 12.02
CA PRO A 44 10.45 3.39 11.67
C PRO A 44 10.14 2.24 10.74
N GLY A 45 9.10 1.45 11.01
CA GLY A 45 8.73 0.32 10.16
C GLY A 45 8.23 0.73 8.79
N CYS A 46 7.40 1.77 8.73
CA CYS A 46 6.84 2.25 7.47
C CYS A 46 7.92 2.91 6.61
N THR A 47 8.87 3.59 7.23
CA THR A 47 10.02 4.17 6.52
C THR A 47 10.91 3.09 5.95
N ALA A 48 11.21 2.03 6.74
CA ALA A 48 12.02 0.92 6.28
C ALA A 48 11.39 0.23 5.07
N GLU A 49 10.10 -0.01 5.12
CA GLU A 49 9.34 -0.64 4.03
C GLU A 49 9.37 0.23 2.77
N ALA A 50 9.05 1.52 2.90
CA ALA A 50 9.05 2.45 1.79
C ALA A 50 10.44 2.57 1.15
N CYS A 51 11.48 2.66 1.96
CA CYS A 51 12.86 2.78 1.47
C CYS A 51 13.34 1.50 0.78
N ASN A 52 12.92 0.33 1.26
CA ASN A 52 13.24 -0.93 0.58
C ASN A 52 12.60 -0.96 -0.81
N LEU A 53 11.34 -0.58 -0.92
CA LEU A 53 10.65 -0.50 -2.22
C LEU A 53 11.30 0.56 -3.12
N ARG A 54 11.68 1.71 -2.57
CA ARG A 54 12.38 2.76 -3.30
C ARG A 54 13.69 2.25 -3.89
N ASP A 55 14.50 1.60 -3.06
CA ASP A 55 15.83 1.15 -3.48
C ASP A 55 15.77 0.05 -4.55
N ASN A 56 14.64 -0.64 -4.65
CA ASN A 56 14.42 -1.70 -5.63
C ASN A 56 13.39 -1.31 -6.71
N TYR A 57 13.05 -0.03 -6.79
CA TYR A 57 11.96 0.42 -7.65
C TYR A 57 12.24 0.18 -9.14
N ALA A 58 13.47 0.42 -9.58
CA ALA A 58 13.85 0.18 -10.98
C ALA A 58 13.62 -1.28 -11.37
N MET A 59 13.97 -2.22 -10.47
CA MET A 59 13.77 -3.65 -10.70
C MET A 59 12.27 -3.98 -10.71
N LEU A 60 11.49 -3.40 -9.80
CA LEU A 60 10.03 -3.59 -9.76
C LEU A 60 9.38 -3.09 -11.05
N GLN A 61 9.76 -1.90 -11.52
CA GLN A 61 9.25 -1.36 -12.78
C GLN A 61 9.63 -2.22 -13.98
N ALA A 62 10.89 -2.67 -14.01
CA ALA A 62 11.36 -3.55 -15.10
C ALA A 62 10.58 -4.87 -15.13
N SER A 63 10.08 -5.31 -13.99
CA SER A 63 9.25 -6.52 -13.88
C SER A 63 7.76 -6.25 -14.10
N GLY A 64 7.39 -5.01 -14.46
CA GLY A 64 6.01 -4.64 -14.80
C GLY A 64 5.15 -4.21 -13.62
N TYR A 65 5.74 -3.94 -12.47
CA TYR A 65 4.98 -3.53 -11.26
C TYR A 65 4.82 -2.02 -11.15
N VAL A 66 3.65 -1.60 -10.70
CA VAL A 66 3.35 -0.26 -10.21
C VAL A 66 3.21 -0.38 -8.69
N VAL A 67 3.88 0.50 -7.94
CA VAL A 67 3.83 0.49 -6.48
C VAL A 67 2.95 1.64 -6.01
N LEU A 68 1.98 1.33 -5.15
CA LEU A 68 1.08 2.32 -4.53
C LEU A 68 1.02 2.03 -3.04
N GLY A 69 1.37 3.02 -2.22
CA GLY A 69 1.20 2.92 -0.77
C GLY A 69 -0.12 3.53 -0.34
N VAL A 70 -0.71 2.99 0.72
CA VAL A 70 -1.99 3.47 1.25
C VAL A 70 -1.89 3.60 2.77
N SER A 71 -2.22 4.76 3.29
CA SER A 71 -2.43 4.95 4.72
C SER A 71 -3.57 5.93 4.96
N ALA A 72 -3.98 6.06 6.21
CA ALA A 72 -5.03 7.01 6.60
C ALA A 72 -4.50 8.43 6.78
N ASP A 73 -3.21 8.66 6.57
CA ASP A 73 -2.61 9.99 6.61
C ASP A 73 -3.11 10.84 5.46
N GLY A 74 -3.03 12.17 5.62
CA GLY A 74 -3.50 13.11 4.63
C GLY A 74 -2.49 13.40 3.53
N VAL A 75 -2.93 14.15 2.53
CA VAL A 75 -2.14 14.53 1.37
C VAL A 75 -0.84 15.24 1.77
N LYS A 76 -0.91 16.18 2.71
CA LYS A 76 0.27 16.94 3.16
C LYS A 76 1.31 16.05 3.84
N SER A 77 0.86 15.10 4.66
CA SER A 77 1.74 14.13 5.31
C SER A 77 2.45 13.28 4.29
N HIS A 78 1.73 12.77 3.31
CA HIS A 78 2.29 11.97 2.22
C HIS A 78 3.32 12.76 1.41
N ASP A 79 3.03 14.03 1.11
CA ASP A 79 3.95 14.88 0.37
C ASP A 79 5.27 15.06 1.11
N LYS A 80 5.20 15.32 2.42
CA LYS A 80 6.41 15.43 3.27
C LYS A 80 7.21 14.14 3.29
N PHE A 81 6.52 13.01 3.43
CA PHE A 81 7.15 11.70 3.50
C PHE A 81 7.89 11.39 2.20
N ILE A 82 7.23 11.61 1.05
CA ILE A 82 7.83 11.40 -0.27
C ILE A 82 9.07 12.27 -0.45
N HIS A 83 8.99 13.56 -0.10
CA HIS A 83 10.14 14.46 -0.26
C HIS A 83 11.29 14.08 0.66
N LYS A 84 10.99 13.74 1.91
CA LYS A 84 12.02 13.41 2.90
C LYS A 84 12.86 12.20 2.49
N TYR A 85 12.23 11.20 1.91
CA TYR A 85 12.90 9.94 1.56
C TYR A 85 13.03 9.73 0.05
N GLU A 86 12.65 10.71 -0.76
CA GLU A 86 12.72 10.65 -2.22
C GLU A 86 12.03 9.40 -2.77
N LEU A 87 10.79 9.17 -2.33
CA LEU A 87 10.02 8.01 -2.76
C LEU A 87 9.55 8.21 -4.21
N PRO A 88 9.82 7.25 -5.11
CA PRO A 88 9.51 7.40 -6.55
C PRO A 88 8.11 6.92 -6.95
N PHE A 89 7.27 6.57 -5.99
CA PHE A 89 5.91 6.05 -6.24
C PHE A 89 4.90 6.85 -5.46
N ASP A 90 3.63 6.74 -5.86
CA ASP A 90 2.53 7.48 -5.24
C ASP A 90 2.07 6.87 -3.92
N LEU A 91 1.64 7.73 -3.02
CA LEU A 91 0.99 7.35 -1.76
C LEU A 91 -0.45 7.87 -1.80
N LEU A 92 -1.40 6.99 -1.52
CA LEU A 92 -2.82 7.35 -1.50
C LEU A 92 -3.25 7.77 -0.10
N ALA A 93 -3.91 8.91 0.00
CA ALA A 93 -4.43 9.45 1.25
C ALA A 93 -5.85 8.92 1.46
N ASP A 94 -5.98 7.84 2.23
CA ASP A 94 -7.27 7.18 2.47
C ASP A 94 -7.88 7.63 3.79
N GLU A 95 -8.09 8.94 3.93
CA GLU A 95 -8.59 9.53 5.16
C GLU A 95 -9.98 9.03 5.55
N ASP A 96 -10.84 8.75 4.57
CA ASP A 96 -12.19 8.22 4.82
C ASP A 96 -12.23 6.70 4.99
N LYS A 97 -11.08 6.03 4.86
CA LYS A 97 -10.91 4.58 5.01
C LYS A 97 -11.71 3.74 3.99
N SER A 98 -12.10 4.33 2.86
CA SER A 98 -12.86 3.58 1.84
C SER A 98 -12.01 2.48 1.22
N ILE A 99 -10.74 2.75 0.93
CA ILE A 99 -9.82 1.73 0.39
C ILE A 99 -9.50 0.70 1.45
N HIS A 100 -9.23 1.13 2.68
CA HIS A 100 -9.02 0.22 3.81
C HIS A 100 -10.20 -0.74 4.00
N THR A 101 -11.41 -0.21 3.94
CA THR A 101 -12.62 -1.00 4.12
C THR A 101 -12.78 -2.03 3.01
N ALA A 102 -12.55 -1.62 1.75
CA ALA A 102 -12.65 -2.52 0.61
C ALA A 102 -11.67 -3.70 0.70
N TYR A 103 -10.50 -3.47 1.29
CA TYR A 103 -9.44 -4.48 1.38
C TYR A 103 -9.35 -5.14 2.77
N GLY A 104 -10.23 -4.78 3.70
CA GLY A 104 -10.26 -5.39 5.03
C GLY A 104 -9.03 -5.11 5.87
N THR A 105 -8.43 -3.92 5.74
CA THR A 105 -7.19 -3.56 6.43
C THR A 105 -7.38 -2.51 7.54
N TRP A 106 -8.61 -2.03 7.75
CA TRP A 106 -8.93 -1.15 8.87
C TRP A 106 -9.45 -2.02 10.01
N VAL A 107 -8.62 -2.26 11.02
CA VAL A 107 -8.86 -3.30 12.03
C VAL A 107 -8.70 -2.77 13.45
N GLU A 108 -9.28 -3.48 14.41
CA GLU A 108 -9.07 -3.20 15.81
C GLU A 108 -7.69 -3.68 16.24
N LYS A 109 -6.95 -2.81 16.90
CA LYS A 109 -5.63 -3.08 17.46
C LYS A 109 -5.67 -2.83 18.97
N SER A 110 -4.69 -3.38 19.67
CA SER A 110 -4.54 -3.19 21.12
C SER A 110 -3.11 -2.81 21.44
N MET A 111 -2.94 -1.82 22.31
CA MET A 111 -1.64 -1.39 22.80
C MET A 111 -1.80 -1.01 24.27
N TYR A 112 -1.05 -1.68 25.15
CA TYR A 112 -1.08 -1.46 26.59
C TYR A 112 -2.50 -1.53 27.17
N GLY A 113 -3.29 -2.52 26.70
CA GLY A 113 -4.68 -2.71 27.12
C GLY A 113 -5.69 -1.75 26.52
N ARG A 114 -5.24 -0.83 25.70
CA ARG A 114 -6.09 0.15 25.01
C ARG A 114 -6.42 -0.34 23.60
N LYS A 115 -7.71 -0.34 23.27
CA LYS A 115 -8.18 -0.73 21.94
C LYS A 115 -8.33 0.51 21.06
N TYR A 116 -7.94 0.39 19.80
CA TYR A 116 -8.09 1.46 18.81
C TYR A 116 -8.19 0.87 17.41
N MET A 117 -8.71 1.65 16.48
CA MET A 117 -8.76 1.24 15.08
C MET A 117 -7.51 1.71 14.35
N GLY A 118 -6.95 0.88 13.49
CA GLY A 118 -5.75 1.23 12.74
C GLY A 118 -5.56 0.36 11.52
N THR A 119 -4.53 0.70 10.73
CA THR A 119 -4.18 -0.04 9.53
C THR A 119 -3.43 -1.32 9.89
N ASP A 120 -3.91 -2.43 9.38
CA ASP A 120 -3.15 -3.68 9.39
C ASP A 120 -2.15 -3.63 8.24
N ARG A 121 -0.88 -3.93 8.52
CA ARG A 121 0.18 -3.89 7.49
C ARG A 121 0.05 -5.11 6.60
N VAL A 122 -0.53 -4.91 5.43
CA VAL A 122 -0.77 -5.96 4.44
C VAL A 122 -0.42 -5.43 3.06
N THR A 123 0.20 -6.25 2.24
CA THR A 123 0.44 -5.94 0.84
C THR A 123 -0.32 -6.89 -0.05
N PHE A 124 -1.05 -6.33 -1.00
CA PHE A 124 -1.75 -7.09 -2.04
C PHE A 124 -0.98 -6.95 -3.35
N VAL A 125 -0.68 -8.07 -3.98
CA VAL A 125 -0.11 -8.07 -5.32
C VAL A 125 -1.23 -8.42 -6.28
N ILE A 126 -1.46 -7.57 -7.26
CA ILE A 126 -2.56 -7.68 -8.22
C ILE A 126 -1.95 -7.90 -9.61
N ASP A 127 -2.43 -8.90 -10.34
CA ASP A 127 -1.90 -9.21 -11.66
C ASP A 127 -2.51 -8.31 -12.75
N GLU A 128 -2.07 -8.51 -13.99
CA GLU A 128 -2.49 -7.70 -15.14
C GLU A 128 -3.99 -7.84 -15.46
N ASN A 129 -4.63 -8.88 -14.95
CA ASN A 129 -6.07 -9.12 -15.15
C ASN A 129 -6.91 -8.57 -13.99
N GLY A 130 -6.30 -7.88 -13.04
CA GLY A 130 -7.00 -7.34 -11.88
C GLY A 130 -7.33 -8.40 -10.83
N ILE A 131 -6.61 -9.52 -10.83
CA ILE A 131 -6.82 -10.62 -9.90
C ILE A 131 -5.73 -10.59 -8.84
N ILE A 132 -6.09 -10.83 -7.57
CA ILE A 132 -5.13 -10.92 -6.48
C ILE A 132 -4.23 -12.13 -6.70
N SER A 133 -2.94 -11.90 -6.87
CA SER A 133 -1.96 -12.97 -7.07
C SER A 133 -1.20 -13.32 -5.79
N ASP A 134 -1.15 -12.41 -4.82
CA ASP A 134 -0.53 -12.66 -3.51
C ASP A 134 -1.09 -11.72 -2.47
N VAL A 135 -1.15 -12.19 -1.22
CA VAL A 135 -1.52 -11.37 -0.05
C VAL A 135 -0.43 -11.60 1.00
N ILE A 136 0.34 -10.57 1.28
CA ILE A 136 1.46 -10.64 2.23
C ILE A 136 0.99 -10.02 3.54
N GLU A 137 0.71 -10.87 4.53
CA GLU A 137 0.21 -10.45 5.84
C GLU A 137 1.30 -10.33 6.89
N LYS A 138 2.41 -11.02 6.69
CA LYS A 138 3.60 -10.92 7.55
C LYS A 138 4.69 -10.17 6.79
N VAL A 139 4.56 -8.85 6.76
CA VAL A 139 5.47 -8.00 6.01
C VAL A 139 6.81 -7.89 6.71
N ASP A 140 7.89 -8.21 5.97
CA ASP A 140 9.25 -7.93 6.40
C ASP A 140 9.62 -6.54 5.87
N THR A 141 9.56 -5.54 6.73
CA THR A 141 9.74 -4.14 6.32
C THR A 141 11.12 -3.86 5.74
N LYS A 142 12.12 -4.63 6.11
CA LYS A 142 13.50 -4.43 5.62
C LYS A 142 13.79 -5.17 4.33
N ASN A 143 12.98 -6.17 3.97
CA ASN A 143 13.19 -7.02 2.79
C ASN A 143 11.90 -7.23 2.01
N HIS A 144 11.06 -6.21 1.95
CA HIS A 144 9.71 -6.37 1.40
C HIS A 144 9.72 -6.69 -0.10
N THR A 145 10.65 -6.09 -0.87
CA THR A 145 10.76 -6.37 -2.31
C THR A 145 10.99 -7.87 -2.56
N ALA A 146 11.81 -8.53 -1.73
CA ALA A 146 12.06 -9.96 -1.87
C ALA A 146 10.82 -10.82 -1.61
N GLN A 147 9.85 -10.30 -0.83
CA GLN A 147 8.58 -10.98 -0.61
C GLN A 147 7.66 -10.86 -1.83
N ILE A 148 7.80 -9.80 -2.61
CA ILE A 148 6.99 -9.53 -3.80
C ILE A 148 7.57 -10.25 -5.02
N ILE A 149 8.84 -10.08 -5.27
CA ILE A 149 9.57 -10.74 -6.38
C ILE A 149 10.33 -11.92 -5.79
N LYS A 150 9.82 -13.10 -6.03
CA LYS A 150 10.39 -14.35 -5.50
C LYS A 150 11.27 -15.02 -6.51
#